data_1a8a194e91a7699aa7c4547fea7f6c7b
#
_entry.id   1a8a194e91a7699aa7c4547fea7f6c7b
#
_cell.length_a   1.000
_cell.length_b   1.000
_cell.length_c   1.000
_cell.angle_alpha   90.00
_cell.angle_beta   90.00
_cell.angle_gamma   90.00
#
_symmetry.space_group_name_H-M   'P 1'
#
loop_
_entity.id
_entity.type
_entity.pdbx_description
1 polymer ?
#
loop_
_entity_poly.entity_id
_entity_poly.type
_entity_poly.pdbx_seq_one_letter_code
_entity_poly.pdbx_strand_id
1 'polypeptide(L)'
;MRRILGTTFVLAAFAAPLAAQNPNCASVSLQTQDACEKATDLFNYMTPQLGTSLVGGSHTLGIGTTLGGLGHFAIALRGNAIQGDLPDLSSINVSALGRSSTAIATNQQYLGLPAVDFALGIFKGLPLGVTRVGGVDLIGSATYLPEVDGDGVTLTPADGSLKLGLGARVGLLEQSLIVPGISFSYLVREIPTVSLAASAGNADFAINDFSVKTKSWRLAAQKNLLLFQLGAGYGQDTYTSAAGIDINITSPAPASVSTDVGQEMKRTTMYGSLGFNLFIAKVVAEVGQVSGGEMVTYNTFAEAADKSRLYGSVGIRISF
;
A
#
# COMPACT_ATOMS: atom_id res chain seq x y z
N MET A 1 -51.58 -46.35 19.18
CA MET A 1 -50.24 -46.01 18.69
C MET A 1 -50.15 -44.51 18.51
N ARG A 2 -49.57 -43.79 19.49
CA ARG A 2 -49.37 -42.32 19.48
C ARG A 2 -47.92 -42.06 19.04
N ARG A 3 -47.75 -41.44 17.90
CA ARG A 3 -46.45 -40.96 17.43
C ARG A 3 -46.15 -39.58 18.03
N ILE A 4 -45.13 -39.50 18.86
CA ILE A 4 -44.59 -38.24 19.38
C ILE A 4 -43.59 -37.71 18.36
N LEU A 5 -43.91 -36.60 17.68
CA LEU A 5 -42.95 -35.85 16.88
C LEU A 5 -42.09 -34.97 17.87
N GLY A 6 -40.83 -35.35 17.96
CA GLY A 6 -39.85 -34.53 18.63
C GLY A 6 -39.37 -33.40 17.72
N THR A 7 -39.67 -32.16 18.07
CA THR A 7 -39.19 -30.96 17.40
C THR A 7 -37.83 -30.64 17.95
N THR A 8 -36.76 -30.89 17.17
CA THR A 8 -35.39 -30.50 17.51
C THR A 8 -35.23 -29.03 17.18
N PHE A 9 -35.14 -28.20 18.22
CA PHE A 9 -34.77 -26.78 18.09
C PHE A 9 -33.25 -26.67 17.89
N VAL A 10 -32.83 -26.32 16.68
CA VAL A 10 -31.43 -25.96 16.39
C VAL A 10 -31.22 -24.53 16.87
N LEU A 11 -30.57 -24.33 18.01
CA LEU A 11 -30.03 -23.04 18.41
C LEU A 11 -28.85 -22.72 17.47
N ALA A 12 -29.08 -21.86 16.48
CA ALA A 12 -28.02 -21.18 15.77
C ALA A 12 -27.41 -20.14 16.72
N ALA A 13 -26.28 -20.48 17.34
CA ALA A 13 -25.45 -19.52 18.05
C ALA A 13 -24.90 -18.53 17.01
N PHE A 14 -25.44 -17.32 16.97
CA PHE A 14 -24.82 -16.20 16.30
C PHE A 14 -23.49 -15.90 17.04
N ALA A 15 -22.37 -16.41 16.54
CA ALA A 15 -21.06 -15.93 16.91
C ALA A 15 -20.96 -14.50 16.40
N ALA A 16 -21.25 -13.51 17.26
CA ALA A 16 -20.84 -12.14 17.00
C ALA A 16 -19.32 -12.15 16.76
N PRO A 17 -18.80 -11.47 15.74
CA PRO A 17 -17.37 -11.33 15.57
C PRO A 17 -16.81 -10.73 16.86
N LEU A 18 -16.00 -11.49 17.60
CA LEU A 18 -15.23 -10.96 18.71
C LEU A 18 -14.34 -9.87 18.10
N ALA A 19 -14.60 -8.62 18.44
CA ALA A 19 -13.74 -7.51 18.07
C ALA A 19 -12.30 -7.90 18.45
N ALA A 20 -11.40 -7.88 17.48
CA ALA A 20 -10.03 -8.35 17.68
C ALA A 20 -9.29 -7.37 18.60
N GLN A 21 -9.21 -7.73 19.86
CA GLN A 21 -8.41 -7.02 20.85
C GLN A 21 -6.93 -7.26 20.54
N ASN A 22 -6.12 -6.20 20.55
CA ASN A 22 -4.69 -6.34 20.42
C ASN A 22 -4.12 -6.96 21.72
N PRO A 23 -3.41 -8.11 21.63
CA PRO A 23 -2.84 -8.74 22.81
C PRO A 23 -1.82 -7.85 23.53
N ASN A 24 -1.09 -6.99 22.83
CA ASN A 24 -0.16 -6.04 23.46
C ASN A 24 -0.90 -5.01 24.32
N CYS A 25 -2.12 -4.61 23.95
CA CYS A 25 -2.95 -3.71 24.72
C CYS A 25 -3.60 -4.38 25.94
N ALA A 26 -3.60 -5.70 26.02
CA ALA A 26 -4.13 -6.42 27.19
C ALA A 26 -3.21 -6.30 28.42
N SER A 27 -1.92 -6.10 28.21
CA SER A 27 -0.90 -6.06 29.27
C SER A 27 -0.66 -4.68 29.88
N VAL A 28 -1.22 -3.61 29.29
CA VAL A 28 -1.05 -2.23 29.79
C VAL A 28 -2.07 -1.90 30.89
N SER A 29 -1.85 -0.78 31.60
CA SER A 29 -2.75 -0.35 32.67
C SER A 29 -4.17 -0.07 32.16
N LEU A 30 -5.18 -0.23 33.01
CA LEU A 30 -6.58 -0.04 32.63
C LEU A 30 -6.83 1.36 32.02
N GLN A 31 -6.14 2.39 32.54
CA GLN A 31 -6.29 3.77 32.07
C GLN A 31 -5.77 3.99 30.66
N THR A 32 -4.85 3.13 30.18
CA THR A 32 -4.18 3.28 28.88
C THR A 32 -4.63 2.24 27.85
N GLN A 33 -5.45 1.26 28.23
CA GLN A 33 -5.89 0.20 27.32
C GLN A 33 -6.65 0.73 26.10
N ASP A 34 -7.57 1.67 26.32
CA ASP A 34 -8.38 2.26 25.27
C ASP A 34 -7.52 3.06 24.27
N ALA A 35 -6.57 3.83 24.79
CA ALA A 35 -5.61 4.57 23.97
C ALA A 35 -4.75 3.63 23.09
N CYS A 36 -4.26 2.55 23.68
CA CYS A 36 -3.47 1.54 22.99
C CYS A 36 -4.27 0.89 21.83
N GLU A 37 -5.53 0.48 22.08
CA GLU A 37 -6.39 -0.12 21.04
C GLU A 37 -6.66 0.88 19.90
N LYS A 38 -7.00 2.13 20.22
CA LYS A 38 -7.25 3.16 19.21
C LYS A 38 -6.02 3.46 18.35
N ALA A 39 -4.85 3.59 18.97
CA ALA A 39 -3.62 3.85 18.24
C ALA A 39 -3.21 2.67 17.35
N THR A 40 -3.35 1.44 17.84
CA THR A 40 -3.11 0.24 17.05
C THR A 40 -4.06 0.15 15.85
N ASP A 41 -5.34 0.44 16.06
CA ASP A 41 -6.33 0.43 15.00
C ASP A 41 -6.09 1.53 13.97
N LEU A 42 -5.66 2.73 14.38
CA LEU A 42 -5.27 3.80 13.47
C LEU A 42 -4.07 3.38 12.60
N PHE A 43 -3.05 2.79 13.21
CA PHE A 43 -1.89 2.24 12.49
C PHE A 43 -2.34 1.18 11.47
N ASN A 44 -3.14 0.20 11.90
CA ASN A 44 -3.63 -0.86 11.04
C ASN A 44 -4.48 -0.32 9.88
N TYR A 45 -5.31 0.69 10.16
CA TYR A 45 -6.18 1.32 9.16
C TYR A 45 -5.40 2.11 8.10
N MET A 46 -4.35 2.82 8.50
CA MET A 46 -3.57 3.67 7.59
C MET A 46 -2.57 2.91 6.73
N THR A 47 -1.98 1.84 7.26
CA THR A 47 -0.89 1.10 6.61
C THR A 47 -1.21 0.61 5.20
N PRO A 48 -2.36 -0.06 4.90
CA PRO A 48 -2.65 -0.55 3.56
C PRO A 48 -2.86 0.58 2.54
N GLN A 49 -3.28 1.76 2.99
CA GLN A 49 -3.47 2.92 2.14
C GLN A 49 -2.12 3.52 1.73
N LEU A 50 -1.21 3.69 2.69
CA LEU A 50 0.16 4.14 2.45
C LEU A 50 0.93 3.13 1.57
N GLY A 51 0.81 1.84 1.86
CA GLY A 51 1.40 0.80 1.02
C GLY A 51 0.93 0.87 -0.44
N THR A 52 -0.36 1.09 -0.67
CA THR A 52 -0.92 1.22 -2.02
C THR A 52 -0.41 2.47 -2.74
N SER A 53 -0.31 3.62 -2.06
CA SER A 53 0.23 4.85 -2.64
C SER A 53 1.70 4.72 -3.04
N LEU A 54 2.47 3.92 -2.30
CA LEU A 54 3.88 3.62 -2.59
C LEU A 54 4.05 2.77 -3.85
N VAL A 55 3.22 1.74 -4.02
CA VAL A 55 3.46 0.72 -5.05
C VAL A 55 2.98 1.15 -6.43
N GLY A 56 1.76 1.67 -6.54
CA GLY A 56 1.10 1.90 -7.83
C GLY A 56 0.90 0.60 -8.62
N GLY A 57 0.79 0.67 -9.93
CA GLY A 57 0.54 -0.46 -10.83
C GLY A 57 1.79 -1.14 -11.37
N SER A 58 2.27 -0.69 -12.51
CA SER A 58 3.47 -1.25 -13.14
C SER A 58 4.74 -0.92 -12.36
N HIS A 59 5.71 -1.85 -12.31
CA HIS A 59 6.98 -1.63 -11.61
C HIS A 59 7.88 -0.58 -12.28
N THR A 60 7.72 -0.34 -13.58
CA THR A 60 8.28 0.81 -14.28
C THR A 60 7.17 1.35 -15.14
N LEU A 61 6.86 2.62 -15.01
CA LEU A 61 5.65 3.24 -15.55
C LEU A 61 5.34 2.84 -17.00
N GLY A 62 4.23 2.09 -17.18
CA GLY A 62 3.72 1.63 -18.46
C GLY A 62 4.61 0.63 -19.19
N ILE A 63 5.57 -0.06 -18.56
CA ILE A 63 6.37 -1.10 -19.21
C ILE A 63 5.86 -2.48 -18.82
N GLY A 64 5.35 -3.23 -19.79
CA GLY A 64 4.91 -4.62 -19.66
C GLY A 64 5.74 -5.61 -20.50
N THR A 65 6.94 -5.24 -20.95
CA THR A 65 7.89 -6.07 -21.68
C THR A 65 9.31 -5.79 -21.22
N THR A 66 10.32 -6.51 -21.67
CA THR A 66 11.73 -6.18 -21.40
C THR A 66 12.25 -5.10 -22.34
N LEU A 67 13.39 -4.49 -21.99
CA LEU A 67 14.00 -3.39 -22.75
C LEU A 67 14.80 -3.87 -23.95
N GLY A 68 15.19 -5.13 -24.00
CA GLY A 68 15.92 -5.70 -25.15
C GLY A 68 17.41 -5.92 -24.93
N GLY A 69 17.90 -5.93 -23.68
CA GLY A 69 19.27 -6.28 -23.31
C GLY A 69 20.21 -5.10 -23.07
N LEU A 70 21.51 -5.37 -22.98
CA LEU A 70 22.53 -4.38 -22.66
C LEU A 70 22.49 -3.16 -23.59
N GLY A 71 22.70 -1.98 -23.02
CA GLY A 71 22.63 -0.70 -23.72
C GLY A 71 21.24 -0.05 -23.69
N HIS A 72 20.21 -0.78 -23.32
CA HIS A 72 18.85 -0.22 -23.18
C HIS A 72 18.53 0.11 -21.73
N PHE A 73 17.97 1.27 -21.52
CA PHE A 73 17.53 1.71 -20.19
C PHE A 73 16.24 2.55 -20.28
N ALA A 74 15.56 2.67 -19.16
CA ALA A 74 14.41 3.53 -19.01
C ALA A 74 14.44 4.23 -17.65
N ILE A 75 14.04 5.51 -17.65
CA ILE A 75 13.83 6.31 -16.45
C ILE A 75 12.45 6.93 -16.55
N ALA A 76 11.69 6.87 -15.47
CA ALA A 76 10.37 7.48 -15.40
C ALA A 76 10.22 8.29 -14.11
N LEU A 77 9.71 9.50 -14.25
CA LEU A 77 9.20 10.29 -13.14
C LEU A 77 7.68 10.12 -13.12
N ARG A 78 7.12 9.68 -11.98
CA ARG A 78 5.69 9.49 -11.82
C ARG A 78 5.17 10.03 -10.49
N GLY A 79 3.90 10.44 -10.50
CA GLY A 79 3.08 10.61 -9.31
C GLY A 79 2.07 9.47 -9.22
N ASN A 80 2.01 8.81 -8.08
CA ASN A 80 0.94 7.88 -7.73
C ASN A 80 -0.03 8.58 -6.79
N ALA A 81 -1.32 8.33 -6.96
CA ALA A 81 -2.34 8.79 -6.02
C ALA A 81 -3.38 7.70 -5.80
N ILE A 82 -3.83 7.54 -4.57
CA ILE A 82 -4.98 6.73 -4.21
C ILE A 82 -6.10 7.59 -3.65
N GLN A 83 -7.31 7.12 -3.82
CA GLN A 83 -8.45 7.62 -3.09
C GLN A 83 -8.48 6.92 -1.72
N GLY A 84 -7.94 7.61 -0.70
CA GLY A 84 -7.84 7.12 0.66
C GLY A 84 -8.96 7.67 1.55
N ASP A 85 -9.17 7.05 2.70
CA ASP A 85 -10.07 7.53 3.75
C ASP A 85 -9.23 7.77 5.00
N LEU A 86 -9.05 9.03 5.41
CA LEU A 86 -8.27 9.37 6.61
C LEU A 86 -9.17 9.40 7.84
N PRO A 87 -8.75 8.80 8.97
CA PRO A 87 -9.50 8.90 10.23
C PRO A 87 -9.59 10.35 10.68
N ASP A 88 -10.77 10.73 11.18
CA ASP A 88 -10.96 12.03 11.81
C ASP A 88 -10.48 11.97 13.27
N LEU A 89 -9.25 12.43 13.49
CA LEU A 89 -8.61 12.40 14.79
C LEU A 89 -9.35 13.27 15.82
N SER A 90 -10.05 14.32 15.40
CA SER A 90 -10.81 15.20 16.31
C SER A 90 -12.00 14.50 16.98
N SER A 91 -12.48 13.41 16.37
CA SER A 91 -13.57 12.60 16.92
C SER A 91 -13.11 11.55 17.96
N ILE A 92 -11.79 11.39 18.14
CA ILE A 92 -11.22 10.37 19.01
C ILE A 92 -11.13 10.89 20.44
N ASN A 93 -11.82 10.19 21.35
CA ASN A 93 -11.72 10.41 22.80
C ASN A 93 -11.27 9.11 23.46
N VAL A 94 -10.28 9.21 24.34
CA VAL A 94 -9.72 8.08 25.06
C VAL A 94 -10.43 7.90 26.40
N SER A 95 -10.88 6.68 26.70
CA SER A 95 -11.48 6.31 27.98
C SER A 95 -10.40 5.93 29.00
N ALA A 96 -10.45 6.49 30.18
CA ALA A 96 -9.61 6.09 31.30
C ALA A 96 -10.19 4.89 32.12
N LEU A 97 -11.35 4.38 31.72
CA LEU A 97 -12.06 3.28 32.43
C LEU A 97 -11.82 1.90 31.76
N GLY A 98 -10.83 1.82 30.93
CA GLY A 98 -10.51 0.63 30.11
C GLY A 98 -11.04 0.74 28.69
N ARG A 99 -10.95 -0.37 27.96
CA ARG A 99 -11.28 -0.44 26.53
C ARG A 99 -12.72 -0.01 26.26
N SER A 100 -12.88 0.86 25.26
CA SER A 100 -14.18 1.34 24.81
C SER A 100 -14.19 1.39 23.28
N SER A 101 -14.85 0.43 22.64
CA SER A 101 -15.00 0.44 21.19
C SER A 101 -15.84 1.64 20.75
N THR A 102 -15.33 2.40 19.78
CA THR A 102 -15.99 3.58 19.23
C THR A 102 -16.04 3.51 17.70
N ALA A 103 -16.99 4.22 17.12
CA ALA A 103 -17.04 4.46 15.69
C ALA A 103 -16.18 5.68 15.36
N ILE A 104 -15.14 5.49 14.54
CA ILE A 104 -14.23 6.54 14.09
C ILE A 104 -14.68 7.01 12.71
N ALA A 105 -14.99 8.30 12.61
CA ALA A 105 -15.33 8.92 11.33
C ALA A 105 -14.11 8.95 10.41
N THR A 106 -14.35 8.91 9.10
CA THR A 106 -13.29 9.00 8.09
C THR A 106 -13.62 10.05 7.05
N ASN A 107 -12.61 10.75 6.57
CA ASN A 107 -12.70 11.76 5.52
C ASN A 107 -11.95 11.27 4.27
N GLN A 108 -12.62 11.29 3.12
CA GLN A 108 -12.02 10.88 1.87
C GLN A 108 -11.01 11.91 1.38
N GLN A 109 -9.79 11.49 1.11
CA GLN A 109 -8.71 12.33 0.61
C GLN A 109 -7.84 11.59 -0.41
N TYR A 110 -7.14 12.35 -1.26
CA TYR A 110 -6.16 11.77 -2.17
C TYR A 110 -4.79 11.71 -1.47
N LEU A 111 -4.25 10.51 -1.37
CA LEU A 111 -2.90 10.27 -0.86
C LEU A 111 -1.97 10.04 -2.05
N GLY A 112 -0.95 10.87 -2.22
CA GLY A 112 -0.06 10.81 -3.36
C GLY A 112 1.41 10.78 -2.95
N LEU A 113 2.22 9.99 -3.69
CA LEU A 113 3.66 9.93 -3.52
C LEU A 113 4.36 10.05 -4.87
N PRO A 114 5.35 10.96 -5.00
CA PRO A 114 6.22 11.00 -6.15
C PRO A 114 7.24 9.86 -6.10
N ALA A 115 7.56 9.31 -7.27
CA ALA A 115 8.58 8.28 -7.40
C ALA A 115 9.34 8.43 -8.72
N VAL A 116 10.59 7.99 -8.72
CA VAL A 116 11.40 7.80 -9.92
C VAL A 116 11.61 6.31 -10.08
N ASP A 117 11.21 5.78 -11.24
CA ASP A 117 11.50 4.38 -11.59
C ASP A 117 12.65 4.34 -12.59
N PHE A 118 13.43 3.27 -12.54
CA PHE A 118 14.44 2.97 -13.55
C PHE A 118 14.40 1.49 -13.95
N ALA A 119 14.85 1.23 -15.15
CA ALA A 119 15.06 -0.13 -15.65
C ALA A 119 16.31 -0.16 -16.54
N LEU A 120 17.08 -1.24 -16.44
CA LEU A 120 18.28 -1.50 -17.22
C LEU A 120 18.17 -2.88 -17.86
N GLY A 121 18.26 -2.93 -19.19
CA GLY A 121 18.29 -4.18 -19.93
C GLY A 121 19.60 -4.95 -19.68
N ILE A 122 19.50 -6.19 -19.23
CA ILE A 122 20.66 -7.07 -18.97
C ILE A 122 20.81 -8.09 -20.08
N PHE A 123 19.71 -8.76 -20.45
CA PHE A 123 19.72 -9.80 -21.46
C PHE A 123 18.50 -9.67 -22.37
N LYS A 124 18.70 -9.70 -23.67
CA LYS A 124 17.63 -9.49 -24.65
C LYS A 124 16.75 -10.72 -24.92
N GLY A 125 17.07 -11.86 -24.30
CA GLY A 125 16.35 -13.12 -24.54
C GLY A 125 16.79 -13.88 -25.78
N LEU A 126 16.24 -15.09 -25.88
CA LEU A 126 16.50 -16.03 -26.99
C LEU A 126 15.45 -15.83 -28.09
N PRO A 127 15.82 -15.90 -29.36
CA PRO A 127 14.86 -15.79 -30.46
C PRO A 127 13.91 -17.00 -30.47
N LEU A 128 12.60 -16.71 -30.65
CA LEU A 128 11.55 -17.70 -30.78
C LEU A 128 10.58 -17.25 -31.89
N GLY A 129 10.88 -17.66 -33.14
CA GLY A 129 10.10 -17.23 -34.31
C GLY A 129 10.08 -15.69 -34.45
N VAL A 130 8.89 -15.10 -34.37
CA VAL A 130 8.69 -13.65 -34.54
C VAL A 130 8.84 -12.85 -33.23
N THR A 131 9.21 -13.50 -32.13
CA THR A 131 9.38 -12.90 -30.80
C THR A 131 10.67 -13.39 -30.14
N ARG A 132 10.92 -12.97 -28.91
CA ARG A 132 11.97 -13.47 -28.01
C ARG A 132 11.38 -13.86 -26.68
N VAL A 133 12.09 -14.70 -25.94
CA VAL A 133 11.70 -15.18 -24.59
C VAL A 133 12.90 -15.12 -23.66
N GLY A 134 12.64 -15.00 -22.37
CA GLY A 134 13.70 -15.03 -21.34
C GLY A 134 14.58 -13.78 -21.31
N GLY A 135 14.15 -12.65 -21.90
CA GLY A 135 14.82 -11.36 -21.68
C GLY A 135 14.83 -10.99 -20.20
N VAL A 136 15.85 -10.26 -19.74
CA VAL A 136 16.00 -9.88 -18.33
C VAL A 136 16.35 -8.39 -18.22
N ASP A 137 15.63 -7.68 -17.35
CA ASP A 137 15.95 -6.33 -16.90
C ASP A 137 16.18 -6.31 -15.41
N LEU A 138 17.12 -5.49 -14.95
CA LEU A 138 17.19 -4.97 -13.60
C LEU A 138 16.23 -3.79 -13.48
N ILE A 139 15.39 -3.76 -12.45
CA ILE A 139 14.45 -2.66 -12.24
C ILE A 139 14.63 -2.08 -10.84
N GLY A 140 14.29 -0.81 -10.69
CA GLY A 140 14.33 -0.17 -9.40
C GLY A 140 13.47 1.07 -9.34
N SER A 141 13.37 1.61 -8.14
CA SER A 141 12.64 2.84 -7.86
C SER A 141 13.30 3.63 -6.76
N ALA A 142 13.10 4.94 -6.78
CA ALA A 142 13.45 5.84 -5.70
C ALA A 142 12.18 6.57 -5.25
N THR A 143 11.83 6.44 -3.99
CA THR A 143 10.67 7.11 -3.37
C THR A 143 11.17 8.24 -2.52
N TYR A 144 10.61 9.43 -2.71
CA TYR A 144 10.94 10.62 -1.95
C TYR A 144 9.77 11.01 -1.04
N LEU A 145 10.04 11.20 0.22
CA LEU A 145 9.08 11.65 1.22
C LEU A 145 9.63 12.92 1.90
N PRO A 146 9.06 14.09 1.62
CA PRO A 146 9.51 15.34 2.24
C PRO A 146 9.11 15.36 3.72
N GLU A 147 9.82 16.20 4.47
CA GLU A 147 9.36 16.65 5.78
C GLU A 147 8.10 17.51 5.61
N VAL A 148 7.10 17.28 6.45
CA VAL A 148 5.83 18.02 6.45
C VAL A 148 5.57 18.51 7.86
N ASP A 149 5.29 19.79 8.00
CA ASP A 149 4.84 20.41 9.24
C ASP A 149 3.63 21.29 8.94
N GLY A 150 2.48 20.94 9.50
CA GLY A 150 1.22 21.68 9.29
C GLY A 150 0.01 20.96 9.87
N ASP A 151 -1.06 21.73 10.12
CA ASP A 151 -2.38 21.26 10.61
C ASP A 151 -2.32 20.35 11.84
N GLY A 152 -1.32 20.57 12.73
CA GLY A 152 -1.16 19.78 13.96
C GLY A 152 -0.56 18.39 13.76
N VAL A 153 -0.02 18.11 12.55
CA VAL A 153 0.71 16.88 12.23
C VAL A 153 2.11 17.25 11.76
N THR A 154 3.13 16.68 12.41
CA THR A 154 4.53 16.78 12.00
C THR A 154 5.00 15.42 11.52
N LEU A 155 5.55 15.36 10.31
CA LEU A 155 6.13 14.17 9.70
C LEU A 155 7.62 14.41 9.46
N THR A 156 8.47 13.64 10.11
CA THR A 156 9.92 13.78 10.02
C THR A 156 10.57 12.47 9.57
N PRO A 157 11.23 12.43 8.39
CA PRO A 157 12.00 11.27 7.98
C PRO A 157 13.22 11.05 8.88
N ALA A 158 13.32 9.87 9.51
CA ALA A 158 14.39 9.55 10.45
C ALA A 158 15.73 9.24 9.76
N ASP A 159 15.69 8.52 8.61
CA ASP A 159 16.87 8.04 7.88
C ASP A 159 17.07 8.77 6.53
N GLY A 160 16.61 10.02 6.44
CA GLY A 160 16.61 10.79 5.19
C GLY A 160 15.38 10.52 4.33
N SER A 161 15.10 11.47 3.44
CA SER A 161 13.86 11.53 2.66
C SER A 161 13.81 10.58 1.46
N LEU A 162 14.85 9.81 1.16
CA LEU A 162 14.97 8.99 -0.03
C LEU A 162 15.19 7.51 0.32
N LYS A 163 14.37 6.62 -0.23
CA LYS A 163 14.60 5.16 -0.18
C LYS A 163 14.58 4.55 -1.57
N LEU A 164 15.44 3.55 -1.75
CA LEU A 164 15.59 2.83 -3.00
C LEU A 164 14.87 1.48 -2.93
N GLY A 165 14.24 1.11 -4.04
CA GLY A 165 13.70 -0.22 -4.29
C GLY A 165 14.47 -0.90 -5.42
N LEU A 166 14.62 -2.23 -5.35
CA LEU A 166 15.31 -3.03 -6.35
C LEU A 166 14.53 -4.30 -6.68
N GLY A 167 14.67 -4.74 -7.93
CA GLY A 167 13.98 -5.92 -8.43
C GLY A 167 14.46 -6.34 -9.81
N ALA A 168 13.74 -7.28 -10.39
CA ALA A 168 14.02 -7.81 -11.72
C ALA A 168 12.73 -8.01 -12.51
N ARG A 169 12.87 -7.98 -13.84
CA ARG A 169 11.82 -8.31 -14.81
C ARG A 169 12.33 -9.37 -15.75
N VAL A 170 11.48 -10.36 -16.04
CA VAL A 170 11.75 -11.41 -17.03
C VAL A 170 10.69 -11.32 -18.11
N GLY A 171 11.12 -11.24 -19.37
CA GLY A 171 10.27 -11.29 -20.55
C GLY A 171 9.82 -12.71 -20.84
N LEU A 172 8.54 -12.98 -20.70
CA LEU A 172 7.92 -14.24 -21.10
C LEU A 172 7.74 -14.27 -22.61
N LEU A 173 7.28 -13.14 -23.17
CA LEU A 173 7.22 -12.87 -24.60
C LEU A 173 7.68 -11.43 -24.87
N GLU A 174 8.60 -11.26 -25.80
CA GLU A 174 8.99 -9.92 -26.27
C GLU A 174 7.99 -9.40 -27.30
N GLN A 175 7.72 -8.10 -27.26
CA GLN A 175 6.80 -7.49 -28.20
C GLN A 175 7.35 -7.54 -29.62
N SER A 176 6.51 -7.95 -30.58
CA SER A 176 6.77 -7.86 -32.02
C SER A 176 5.63 -7.11 -32.72
N LEU A 177 5.63 -7.08 -34.04
CA LEU A 177 4.56 -6.41 -34.79
C LEU A 177 3.17 -6.98 -34.48
N ILE A 178 3.06 -8.29 -34.34
CA ILE A 178 1.78 -9.00 -34.11
C ILE A 178 1.62 -9.50 -32.67
N VAL A 179 2.69 -9.82 -31.96
CA VAL A 179 2.67 -10.39 -30.61
C VAL A 179 2.77 -9.28 -29.57
N PRO A 180 1.90 -9.24 -28.54
CA PRO A 180 2.10 -8.35 -27.38
C PRO A 180 3.33 -8.80 -26.57
N GLY A 181 4.00 -7.86 -25.94
CA GLY A 181 4.99 -8.17 -24.93
C GLY A 181 4.31 -8.65 -23.65
N ILE A 182 4.87 -9.67 -23.00
CA ILE A 182 4.41 -10.19 -21.71
C ILE A 182 5.62 -10.37 -20.82
N SER A 183 5.55 -9.86 -19.60
CA SER A 183 6.63 -10.00 -18.63
C SER A 183 6.12 -10.32 -17.24
N PHE A 184 6.97 -10.99 -16.47
CA PHE A 184 6.85 -11.14 -15.04
C PHE A 184 7.90 -10.27 -14.36
N SER A 185 7.53 -9.56 -13.31
CA SER A 185 8.46 -8.73 -12.55
C SER A 185 8.24 -8.86 -11.05
N TYR A 186 9.33 -8.71 -10.30
CA TYR A 186 9.33 -8.70 -8.85
C TYR A 186 10.16 -7.50 -8.36
N LEU A 187 9.63 -6.75 -7.41
CA LEU A 187 10.28 -5.54 -6.88
C LEU A 187 10.03 -5.42 -5.38
N VAL A 188 11.07 -5.09 -4.64
CA VAL A 188 11.01 -4.73 -3.22
C VAL A 188 11.21 -3.22 -3.11
N ARG A 189 10.32 -2.54 -2.37
CA ARG A 189 10.38 -1.10 -2.08
C ARG A 189 10.19 -0.87 -0.60
N GLU A 190 10.72 0.26 -0.13
CA GLU A 190 10.49 0.77 1.22
C GLU A 190 10.18 2.26 1.14
N ILE A 191 9.38 2.78 2.09
CA ILE A 191 9.31 4.23 2.31
C ILE A 191 10.44 4.62 3.29
N PRO A 192 10.89 5.87 3.28
CA PRO A 192 11.70 6.39 4.38
C PRO A 192 11.00 6.12 5.71
N THR A 193 11.76 5.71 6.72
CA THR A 193 11.26 5.58 8.09
C THR A 193 10.88 6.96 8.59
N VAL A 194 9.67 7.12 9.14
CA VAL A 194 9.16 8.41 9.57
C VAL A 194 8.65 8.36 11.00
N SER A 195 8.76 9.50 11.66
CA SER A 195 8.06 9.76 12.92
C SER A 195 6.96 10.78 12.68
N LEU A 196 5.81 10.54 13.31
CA LEU A 196 4.63 11.40 13.26
C LEU A 196 4.20 11.74 14.68
N ALA A 197 3.84 12.99 14.90
CA ALA A 197 3.21 13.44 16.14
C ALA A 197 1.88 14.10 15.83
N ALA A 198 0.88 13.79 16.63
CA ALA A 198 -0.47 14.37 16.50
C ALA A 198 -1.17 14.41 17.87
N SER A 199 -2.02 15.41 18.06
CA SER A 199 -2.90 15.51 19.24
C SER A 199 -4.33 15.21 18.83
N ALA A 200 -5.03 14.37 19.60
CA ALA A 200 -6.41 13.99 19.38
C ALA A 200 -7.20 13.97 20.70
N GLY A 201 -8.19 14.83 20.81
CA GLY A 201 -9.05 14.92 21.99
C GLY A 201 -8.26 15.16 23.29
N ASN A 202 -8.21 14.16 24.15
CA ASN A 202 -7.54 14.22 25.44
C ASN A 202 -6.21 13.43 25.50
N ALA A 203 -5.61 13.13 24.34
CA ALA A 203 -4.37 12.37 24.24
C ALA A 203 -3.46 12.91 23.14
N ASP A 204 -2.15 12.85 23.38
CA ASP A 204 -1.11 13.09 22.40
C ASP A 204 -0.53 11.75 21.93
N PHE A 205 -0.39 11.59 20.62
CA PHE A 205 0.13 10.39 19.97
C PHE A 205 1.44 10.72 19.29
N ALA A 206 2.47 9.92 19.54
CA ALA A 206 3.70 9.91 18.78
C ALA A 206 3.89 8.52 18.16
N ILE A 207 3.99 8.47 16.84
CA ILE A 207 4.30 7.26 16.08
C ILE A 207 5.76 7.38 15.68
N ASN A 208 6.60 6.50 16.19
CA ASN A 208 8.04 6.50 15.99
C ASN A 208 8.43 5.36 15.07
N ASP A 209 9.45 5.61 14.25
CA ASP A 209 10.05 4.60 13.37
C ASP A 209 9.02 3.88 12.47
N PHE A 210 7.97 4.60 12.06
CA PHE A 210 6.99 4.04 11.14
C PHE A 210 7.66 3.69 9.82
N SER A 211 7.57 2.43 9.45
CA SER A 211 8.17 1.88 8.23
C SER A 211 7.16 1.03 7.47
N VAL A 212 7.22 1.11 6.15
CA VAL A 212 6.45 0.22 5.25
C VAL A 212 7.38 -0.35 4.20
N LYS A 213 7.50 -1.66 4.21
CA LYS A 213 8.21 -2.44 3.20
C LYS A 213 7.20 -3.17 2.33
N THR A 214 7.39 -3.10 1.02
CA THR A 214 6.53 -3.77 0.05
C THR A 214 7.32 -4.77 -0.77
N LYS A 215 6.74 -5.96 -0.97
CA LYS A 215 7.18 -6.98 -1.91
C LYS A 215 6.07 -7.14 -2.93
N SER A 216 6.38 -6.85 -4.18
CA SER A 216 5.40 -6.82 -5.27
C SER A 216 5.79 -7.74 -6.39
N TRP A 217 4.87 -8.51 -6.92
CA TRP A 217 5.05 -9.14 -8.21
C TRP A 217 3.96 -8.71 -9.19
N ARG A 218 4.30 -8.66 -10.48
CA ARG A 218 3.39 -8.28 -11.56
C ARG A 218 3.57 -9.21 -12.76
N LEU A 219 2.44 -9.64 -13.30
CA LEU A 219 2.33 -10.16 -14.66
C LEU A 219 1.73 -9.02 -15.50
N ALA A 220 2.45 -8.59 -16.53
CA ALA A 220 2.05 -7.44 -17.34
C ALA A 220 2.10 -7.78 -18.81
N ALA A 221 1.15 -7.24 -19.57
CA ALA A 221 1.13 -7.29 -21.03
C ALA A 221 1.17 -5.86 -21.59
N GLN A 222 1.82 -5.69 -22.73
CA GLN A 222 1.97 -4.40 -23.40
C GLN A 222 1.91 -4.56 -24.92
N LYS A 223 1.31 -3.57 -25.58
CA LYS A 223 1.36 -3.43 -27.04
C LYS A 223 1.62 -1.99 -27.43
N ASN A 224 2.70 -1.73 -28.16
CA ASN A 224 2.96 -0.46 -28.82
C ASN A 224 2.22 -0.42 -30.16
N LEU A 225 1.46 0.65 -30.33
CA LEU A 225 0.83 1.08 -31.57
C LEU A 225 1.51 2.39 -31.95
N LEU A 226 1.68 2.72 -33.17
CA LEU A 226 2.46 3.88 -33.67
C LEU A 226 2.64 5.04 -32.65
N LEU A 227 1.55 5.74 -32.32
CA LEU A 227 1.54 6.88 -31.39
C LEU A 227 1.19 6.49 -29.95
N PHE A 228 0.60 5.32 -29.74
CA PHE A 228 0.07 4.90 -28.46
C PHE A 228 0.73 3.62 -27.98
N GLN A 229 0.69 3.44 -26.69
CA GLN A 229 1.01 2.19 -26.02
C GLN A 229 -0.14 1.80 -25.11
N LEU A 230 -0.60 0.59 -25.23
CA LEU A 230 -1.58 0.01 -24.31
C LEU A 230 -0.89 -1.00 -23.41
N GLY A 231 -1.26 -1.02 -22.15
CA GLY A 231 -0.78 -1.99 -21.20
C GLY A 231 -1.86 -2.40 -20.23
N ALA A 232 -1.71 -3.61 -19.70
CA ALA A 232 -2.52 -4.12 -18.60
C ALA A 232 -1.68 -5.04 -17.74
N GLY A 233 -2.03 -5.16 -16.47
CA GLY A 233 -1.32 -6.03 -15.55
C GLY A 233 -2.15 -6.48 -14.37
N TYR A 234 -1.68 -7.56 -13.78
CA TYR A 234 -2.21 -8.17 -12.58
C TYR A 234 -1.07 -8.55 -11.66
N GLY A 235 -1.28 -8.47 -10.37
CA GLY A 235 -0.25 -8.87 -9.42
C GLY A 235 -0.69 -8.82 -7.98
N GLN A 236 0.26 -8.99 -7.08
CA GLN A 236 0.03 -8.98 -5.65
C GLN A 236 1.13 -8.21 -4.95
N ASP A 237 0.74 -7.49 -3.92
CA ASP A 237 1.60 -6.72 -3.04
C ASP A 237 1.49 -7.28 -1.63
N THR A 238 2.63 -7.52 -0.99
CA THR A 238 2.73 -7.80 0.43
C THR A 238 3.30 -6.57 1.11
N TYR A 239 2.53 -5.97 2.01
CA TYR A 239 2.94 -4.85 2.85
C TYR A 239 3.35 -5.38 4.21
N THR A 240 4.56 -5.08 4.65
CA THR A 240 5.04 -5.32 6.01
C THR A 240 5.34 -3.97 6.62
N SER A 241 4.70 -3.65 7.73
CA SER A 241 4.83 -2.38 8.42
C SER A 241 5.07 -2.58 9.90
N ALA A 242 5.79 -1.64 10.49
CA ALA A 242 6.07 -1.59 11.92
C ALA A 242 6.16 -0.15 12.39
N ALA A 243 5.84 0.09 13.66
CA ALA A 243 6.02 1.37 14.34
C ALA A 243 6.08 1.16 15.86
N GLY A 244 6.79 2.04 16.56
CA GLY A 244 6.61 2.28 17.98
C GLY A 244 5.54 3.36 18.18
N ILE A 245 4.63 3.19 19.13
CA ILE A 245 3.57 4.17 19.44
C ILE A 245 3.71 4.58 20.90
N ASP A 246 3.89 5.87 21.13
CA ASP A 246 3.85 6.50 22.45
C ASP A 246 2.57 7.33 22.58
N ILE A 247 1.85 7.16 23.67
CA ILE A 247 0.61 7.87 23.93
C ILE A 247 0.68 8.52 25.30
N ASN A 248 0.35 9.81 25.35
CA ASN A 248 0.24 10.57 26.59
C ASN A 248 -1.18 11.06 26.75
N ILE A 249 -1.91 10.49 27.72
CA ILE A 249 -3.24 10.93 28.09
C ILE A 249 -3.09 12.16 28.99
N THR A 250 -3.74 13.27 28.65
CA THR A 250 -3.62 14.53 29.36
C THR A 250 -4.72 14.74 30.38
N SER A 251 -5.90 14.18 30.14
CA SER A 251 -7.08 14.31 31.04
C SER A 251 -8.03 13.10 30.92
N PRO A 252 -8.89 12.76 31.92
CA PRO A 252 -8.99 13.40 33.24
C PRO A 252 -7.88 12.98 34.21
N ALA A 253 -7.20 11.86 33.97
CA ALA A 253 -6.08 11.35 34.75
C ALA A 253 -4.88 11.14 33.84
N PRO A 254 -3.79 11.92 34.01
CA PRO A 254 -2.59 11.77 33.19
C PRO A 254 -2.00 10.36 33.28
N ALA A 255 -1.74 9.76 32.14
CA ALA A 255 -1.13 8.44 32.02
C ALA A 255 -0.39 8.32 30.68
N SER A 256 0.61 7.46 30.61
CA SER A 256 1.34 7.19 29.38
C SER A 256 1.47 5.70 29.11
N VAL A 257 1.57 5.34 27.84
CA VAL A 257 1.82 3.98 27.38
C VAL A 257 2.67 4.02 26.12
N SER A 258 3.60 3.07 26.02
CA SER A 258 4.39 2.79 24.82
C SER A 258 4.12 1.36 24.39
N THR A 259 3.95 1.15 23.07
CA THR A 259 3.71 -0.18 22.50
C THR A 259 4.28 -0.26 21.09
N ASP A 260 4.82 -1.42 20.74
CA ASP A 260 5.21 -1.72 19.36
C ASP A 260 4.06 -2.38 18.62
N VAL A 261 3.87 -1.97 17.38
CA VAL A 261 2.85 -2.51 16.49
C VAL A 261 3.47 -2.96 15.18
N GLY A 262 2.93 -4.01 14.61
CA GLY A 262 3.36 -4.53 13.32
C GLY A 262 2.23 -5.21 12.58
N GLN A 263 2.28 -5.15 11.25
CA GLN A 263 1.27 -5.71 10.38
C GLN A 263 1.88 -6.27 9.10
N GLU A 264 1.37 -7.41 8.67
CA GLU A 264 1.60 -7.93 7.33
C GLU A 264 0.24 -8.11 6.63
N MET A 265 0.13 -7.57 5.41
CA MET A 265 -1.08 -7.66 4.60
C MET A 265 -0.73 -7.96 3.15
N LYS A 266 -1.56 -8.80 2.50
CA LYS A 266 -1.45 -9.10 1.07
C LYS A 266 -2.64 -8.52 0.32
N ARG A 267 -2.36 -7.75 -0.73
CA ARG A 267 -3.41 -7.17 -1.59
C ARG A 267 -3.15 -7.50 -3.05
N THR A 268 -4.24 -7.69 -3.78
CA THR A 268 -4.22 -7.94 -5.22
C THR A 268 -4.38 -6.63 -5.98
N THR A 269 -3.58 -6.44 -7.02
CA THR A 269 -3.59 -5.25 -7.87
C THR A 269 -3.91 -5.62 -9.31
N MET A 270 -4.86 -4.90 -9.92
CA MET A 270 -5.16 -4.97 -11.36
C MET A 270 -5.10 -3.56 -11.94
N TYR A 271 -4.54 -3.41 -13.15
CA TYR A 271 -4.39 -2.09 -13.76
C TYR A 271 -4.40 -2.12 -15.27
N GLY A 272 -4.76 -0.97 -15.85
CA GLY A 272 -4.57 -0.64 -17.25
C GLY A 272 -3.74 0.61 -17.41
N SER A 273 -2.99 0.72 -18.49
CA SER A 273 -2.15 1.88 -18.80
C SER A 273 -2.28 2.29 -20.26
N LEU A 274 -2.22 3.61 -20.46
CA LEU A 274 -2.17 4.25 -21.78
C LEU A 274 -0.93 5.15 -21.84
N GLY A 275 -0.09 4.92 -22.84
CA GLY A 275 1.08 5.74 -23.14
C GLY A 275 0.92 6.49 -24.45
N PHE A 276 1.42 7.73 -24.51
CA PHE A 276 1.53 8.52 -25.73
C PHE A 276 2.99 8.80 -26.05
N ASN A 277 3.43 8.40 -27.25
CA ASN A 277 4.82 8.53 -27.70
C ASN A 277 5.11 9.96 -28.17
N LEU A 278 6.09 10.62 -27.55
CA LEU A 278 6.60 11.93 -27.88
C LEU A 278 8.10 11.81 -28.20
N PHE A 279 8.46 11.44 -29.43
CA PHE A 279 9.84 11.24 -29.85
C PHE A 279 10.67 10.39 -28.87
N ILE A 280 11.48 11.03 -28.00
CA ILE A 280 12.34 10.39 -27.00
C ILE A 280 11.63 10.13 -25.67
N ALA A 281 10.50 10.76 -25.44
CA ALA A 281 9.75 10.66 -24.19
C ALA A 281 8.39 10.00 -24.44
N LYS A 282 7.81 9.48 -23.38
CA LYS A 282 6.46 8.91 -23.38
C LYS A 282 5.72 9.42 -22.14
N VAL A 283 4.56 10.04 -22.36
CA VAL A 283 3.63 10.34 -21.27
C VAL A 283 2.78 9.11 -21.04
N VAL A 284 2.67 8.65 -19.81
CA VAL A 284 1.91 7.45 -19.45
C VAL A 284 0.94 7.80 -18.34
N ALA A 285 -0.30 7.38 -18.52
CA ALA A 285 -1.32 7.34 -17.48
C ALA A 285 -1.68 5.88 -17.18
N GLU A 286 -1.90 5.58 -15.92
CA GLU A 286 -2.26 4.26 -15.42
C GLU A 286 -3.38 4.40 -14.41
N VAL A 287 -4.36 3.51 -14.47
CA VAL A 287 -5.44 3.41 -13.49
C VAL A 287 -5.60 1.96 -13.10
N GLY A 288 -5.86 1.73 -11.84
CA GLY A 288 -6.05 0.39 -11.33
C GLY A 288 -6.82 0.33 -10.03
N GLN A 289 -7.03 -0.88 -9.58
CA GLN A 289 -7.71 -1.20 -8.33
C GLN A 289 -6.85 -2.13 -7.50
N VAL A 290 -6.81 -1.85 -6.20
CA VAL A 290 -6.20 -2.72 -5.19
C VAL A 290 -7.30 -3.25 -4.29
N SER A 291 -7.29 -4.56 -4.03
CA SER A 291 -8.32 -5.25 -3.24
C SER A 291 -7.73 -6.38 -2.41
N GLY A 292 -8.53 -6.89 -1.46
CA GLY A 292 -8.13 -7.98 -0.57
C GLY A 292 -7.32 -7.48 0.63
N GLY A 293 -6.92 -8.43 1.47
CA GLY A 293 -6.29 -8.19 2.75
C GLY A 293 -7.34 -7.99 3.84
N GLU A 294 -7.71 -9.06 4.52
CA GLU A 294 -8.65 -8.99 5.65
C GLU A 294 -7.99 -8.30 6.83
N MET A 295 -8.71 -7.34 7.41
CA MET A 295 -8.28 -6.62 8.61
C MET A 295 -9.42 -6.52 9.61
N VAL A 296 -9.13 -6.87 10.84
CA VAL A 296 -10.07 -6.73 11.96
C VAL A 296 -9.49 -5.71 12.93
N THR A 297 -10.29 -4.71 13.27
CA THR A 297 -9.96 -3.68 14.24
C THR A 297 -10.90 -3.79 15.44
N TYR A 298 -10.46 -3.35 16.62
CA TYR A 298 -11.28 -3.28 17.80
C TYR A 298 -12.33 -2.15 17.71
N ASN A 299 -11.91 -1.00 17.20
CA ASN A 299 -12.80 0.10 16.85
C ASN A 299 -13.37 -0.09 15.44
N THR A 300 -14.51 0.51 15.17
CA THR A 300 -15.11 0.51 13.82
C THR A 300 -14.77 1.81 13.11
N PHE A 301 -14.45 1.72 11.82
CA PHE A 301 -14.27 2.90 10.97
C PHE A 301 -15.48 3.04 10.04
N ALA A 302 -15.79 4.28 9.64
CA ALA A 302 -16.89 4.54 8.72
C ALA A 302 -16.74 3.78 7.39
N GLU A 303 -15.50 3.58 6.96
CA GLU A 303 -15.13 2.76 5.80
C GLU A 303 -14.17 1.65 6.22
N ALA A 304 -14.30 0.46 5.67
CA ALA A 304 -13.44 -0.67 6.01
C ALA A 304 -11.98 -0.42 5.60
N ALA A 305 -11.02 -0.83 6.44
CA ALA A 305 -9.59 -0.67 6.20
C ALA A 305 -9.12 -1.44 4.96
N ASP A 306 -9.69 -2.62 4.72
CA ASP A 306 -9.42 -3.52 3.61
C ASP A 306 -10.28 -3.27 2.37
N LYS A 307 -11.12 -2.23 2.38
CA LYS A 307 -11.92 -1.79 1.22
C LYS A 307 -11.08 -1.75 -0.05
N SER A 308 -11.67 -2.18 -1.15
CA SER A 308 -11.07 -2.01 -2.48
C SER A 308 -10.90 -0.54 -2.81
N ARG A 309 -9.70 -0.15 -3.27
CA ARG A 309 -9.37 1.24 -3.57
C ARG A 309 -8.91 1.42 -5.00
N LEU A 310 -9.35 2.51 -5.60
CA LEU A 310 -8.83 2.96 -6.89
C LEU A 310 -7.55 3.75 -6.68
N TYR A 311 -6.61 3.57 -7.59
CA TYR A 311 -5.42 4.39 -7.68
C TYR A 311 -5.19 4.85 -9.11
N GLY A 312 -4.46 5.93 -9.25
CA GLY A 312 -3.99 6.45 -10.52
C GLY A 312 -2.50 6.75 -10.46
N SER A 313 -1.82 6.61 -11.59
CA SER A 313 -0.44 7.05 -11.77
C SER A 313 -0.35 7.82 -13.07
N VAL A 314 0.41 8.89 -13.06
CA VAL A 314 0.74 9.66 -14.27
C VAL A 314 2.20 10.06 -14.22
N GLY A 315 2.84 10.08 -15.38
CA GLY A 315 4.22 10.50 -15.44
C GLY A 315 4.82 10.48 -16.84
N ILE A 316 6.11 10.79 -16.87
CA ILE A 316 6.91 10.86 -18.09
C ILE A 316 8.01 9.83 -18.00
N ARG A 317 8.18 9.05 -19.07
CA ARG A 317 9.23 8.06 -19.22
C ARG A 317 10.10 8.36 -20.43
N ILE A 318 11.40 8.25 -20.26
CA ILE A 318 12.41 8.28 -21.31
C ILE A 318 13.00 6.87 -21.39
N SER A 319 13.17 6.32 -22.61
CA SER A 319 13.75 4.99 -22.82
C SER A 319 14.58 4.96 -24.09
N PHE A 320 15.73 4.33 -24.00
CA PHE A 320 16.71 4.16 -25.07
C PHE A 320 17.09 2.70 -25.24
#